data_cd7fcbcd3c4a45bb4a28095140a61e55
#
_entry.id   cd7fcbcd3c4a45bb4a28095140a61e55
#
_cell.length_a   1.000
_cell.length_b   1.000
_cell.length_c   1.000
_cell.angle_alpha   90.00
_cell.angle_beta   90.00
_cell.angle_gamma   90.00
#
_symmetry.space_group_name_H-M   'P 1'
#
loop_
_entity.id
_entity.type
_entity.pdbx_description
1 polymer ?
#
loop_
_entity_poly.entity_id
_entity_poly.type
_entity_poly.pdbx_seq_one_letter_code
_entity_poly.pdbx_strand_id
1 'polypeptide(L)'
;MAVPMYDPKEVTEAKRMSFGGRTTIMFNYPCSQREGILATYRREPYWTISSFTSMFSPKVNPDNIARGFVYEAGARGMGPKDYGGPDMFGIEWEYIESVGGSMVRPCKPYIEDANEIKEKIKFPDIDSWDWEGSAEANKMYLNPNSANCMWFLNGWYERLISFMDFEGAIMALIDEEQMDAVKDFFE
;
A
#
# COMPACT_ATOMS: atom_id res chain seq x y z
N MET A 1 23.34 -14.45 -9.35
CA MET A 1 24.13 -14.08 -10.55
C MET A 1 24.47 -12.60 -10.42
N ALA A 2 25.67 -12.19 -10.83
CA ALA A 2 25.98 -10.77 -10.91
C ALA A 2 25.15 -10.15 -12.05
N VAL A 3 24.60 -8.96 -11.82
CA VAL A 3 23.89 -8.22 -12.87
C VAL A 3 24.91 -7.72 -13.87
N PRO A 4 24.69 -7.93 -15.19
CA PRO A 4 25.65 -7.51 -16.20
C PRO A 4 25.82 -5.98 -16.22
N MET A 5 26.96 -5.49 -16.69
CA MET A 5 27.19 -4.05 -16.88
C MET A 5 26.23 -3.51 -17.94
N TYR A 6 25.72 -2.30 -17.73
CA TYR A 6 24.84 -1.63 -18.69
C TYR A 6 25.56 -1.36 -20.03
N ASP A 7 25.02 -1.90 -21.11
CA ASP A 7 25.36 -1.53 -22.47
C ASP A 7 24.09 -1.01 -23.19
N PRO A 8 24.03 0.28 -23.57
CA PRO A 8 22.87 0.82 -24.24
C PRO A 8 22.53 0.15 -25.58
N LYS A 9 23.48 -0.56 -26.19
CA LYS A 9 23.27 -1.30 -27.44
C LYS A 9 22.46 -2.59 -27.24
N GLU A 10 22.47 -3.13 -26.03
CA GLU A 10 21.71 -4.34 -25.68
C GLU A 10 20.26 -4.03 -25.30
N VAL A 11 19.94 -2.76 -25.07
CA VAL A 11 18.61 -2.32 -24.65
C VAL A 11 17.79 -1.96 -25.88
N THR A 12 16.93 -2.86 -26.32
CA THR A 12 16.04 -2.68 -27.45
C THR A 12 14.60 -2.58 -27.01
N GLU A 13 13.79 -1.80 -27.76
CA GLU A 13 12.36 -1.70 -27.49
C GLU A 13 11.68 -3.06 -27.74
N ALA A 14 11.02 -3.60 -26.70
CA ALA A 14 10.28 -4.84 -26.78
C ALA A 14 8.80 -4.61 -27.13
N LYS A 15 8.16 -3.63 -26.50
CA LYS A 15 6.73 -3.38 -26.63
C LYS A 15 6.38 -1.94 -26.23
N ARG A 16 5.42 -1.35 -26.94
CA ARG A 16 4.73 -0.12 -26.53
C ARG A 16 3.34 -0.46 -26.00
N MET A 17 2.99 0.11 -24.88
CA MET A 17 1.66 0.01 -24.30
C MET A 17 1.12 1.40 -24.07
N SER A 18 -0.12 1.64 -24.51
CA SER A 18 -0.81 2.92 -24.24
C SER A 18 -1.97 2.66 -23.29
N PHE A 19 -1.99 3.39 -22.18
CA PHE A 19 -3.07 3.32 -21.21
C PHE A 19 -3.36 4.75 -20.69
N GLY A 20 -4.63 5.14 -20.70
CA GLY A 20 -5.06 6.45 -20.19
C GLY A 20 -4.35 7.65 -20.84
N GLY A 21 -4.06 7.57 -22.16
CA GLY A 21 -3.37 8.66 -22.89
C GLY A 21 -1.86 8.72 -22.67
N ARG A 22 -1.30 7.80 -21.89
CA ARG A 22 0.15 7.70 -21.66
C ARG A 22 0.71 6.48 -22.40
N THR A 23 1.84 6.67 -23.06
CA THR A 23 2.59 5.58 -23.70
C THR A 23 3.74 5.15 -22.82
N THR A 24 3.76 3.88 -22.46
CA THR A 24 4.87 3.24 -21.75
C THR A 24 5.64 2.37 -22.73
N ILE A 25 6.94 2.55 -22.78
CA ILE A 25 7.84 1.72 -23.58
C ILE A 25 8.45 0.66 -22.66
N MET A 26 8.29 -0.59 -23.04
CA MET A 26 8.98 -1.70 -22.39
C MET A 26 10.18 -2.08 -23.23
N PHE A 27 11.28 -2.35 -22.58
CA PHE A 27 12.54 -2.73 -23.22
C PHE A 27 12.87 -4.19 -22.94
N ASN A 28 13.64 -4.79 -23.83
CA ASN A 28 14.31 -6.06 -23.57
C ASN A 28 15.50 -5.80 -22.65
N TYR A 29 15.44 -6.37 -21.49
CA TYR A 29 16.50 -6.21 -20.51
C TYR A 29 17.31 -7.50 -20.42
N PRO A 30 18.64 -7.44 -20.24
CA PRO A 30 19.48 -8.63 -20.13
C PRO A 30 19.35 -9.34 -18.78
N CYS A 31 18.57 -8.80 -17.86
CA CYS A 31 18.22 -9.43 -16.59
C CYS A 31 16.73 -9.25 -16.30
N SER A 32 16.20 -10.02 -15.37
CA SER A 32 14.83 -9.84 -14.90
C SER A 32 14.67 -8.50 -14.20
N GLN A 33 13.45 -7.97 -14.17
CA GLN A 33 13.15 -6.75 -13.42
C GLN A 33 13.48 -6.91 -11.94
N ARG A 34 13.20 -8.09 -11.38
CA ARG A 34 13.54 -8.39 -9.99
C ARG A 34 15.03 -8.26 -9.72
N GLU A 35 15.86 -8.82 -10.59
CA GLU A 35 17.33 -8.73 -10.47
C GLU A 35 17.80 -7.27 -10.56
N GLY A 36 17.28 -6.50 -11.50
CA GLY A 36 17.60 -5.08 -11.65
C GLY A 36 17.23 -4.25 -10.41
N ILE A 37 16.04 -4.47 -9.84
CA ILE A 37 15.62 -3.81 -8.61
C ILE A 37 16.49 -4.22 -7.43
N LEU A 38 16.77 -5.51 -7.25
CA LEU A 38 17.64 -5.99 -6.18
C LEU A 38 19.07 -5.46 -6.31
N ALA A 39 19.58 -5.30 -7.55
CA ALA A 39 20.87 -4.67 -7.79
C ALA A 39 20.87 -3.19 -7.36
N THR A 40 19.79 -2.47 -7.63
CA THR A 40 19.61 -1.09 -7.16
C THR A 40 19.64 -0.99 -5.63
N TYR A 41 18.95 -1.89 -4.93
CA TYR A 41 18.99 -1.96 -3.45
C TYR A 41 20.42 -2.28 -2.92
N ARG A 42 21.19 -3.09 -3.63
CA ARG A 42 22.60 -3.35 -3.29
C ARG A 42 23.54 -2.23 -3.68
N ARG A 43 23.04 -1.14 -4.30
CA ARG A 43 23.83 -0.03 -4.85
C ARG A 43 24.77 -0.45 -5.99
N GLU A 44 24.38 -1.45 -6.75
CA GLU A 44 25.04 -1.97 -7.94
C GLU A 44 24.10 -1.85 -9.15
N PRO A 45 23.58 -0.65 -9.46
CA PRO A 45 22.53 -0.51 -10.47
C PRO A 45 23.10 -0.82 -11.86
N TYR A 46 22.44 -1.71 -12.57
CA TYR A 46 22.70 -1.97 -13.98
C TYR A 46 22.01 -0.92 -14.86
N TRP A 47 20.76 -0.61 -14.53
CA TRP A 47 19.97 0.51 -15.05
C TRP A 47 18.85 0.85 -14.07
N THR A 48 18.17 1.98 -14.32
CA THR A 48 17.00 2.34 -13.53
C THR A 48 15.76 1.66 -14.07
N ILE A 49 15.22 0.72 -13.33
CA ILE A 49 13.89 0.15 -13.59
C ILE A 49 12.85 1.06 -12.97
N SER A 50 12.00 1.62 -13.80
CA SER A 50 11.14 2.74 -13.43
C SER A 50 9.85 2.39 -12.70
N SER A 51 9.51 1.09 -12.53
CA SER A 51 8.23 0.74 -11.90
C SER A 51 8.19 -0.68 -11.35
N PHE A 52 7.31 -0.88 -10.38
CA PHE A 52 6.85 -2.19 -9.96
C PHE A 52 6.07 -2.84 -11.09
N THR A 53 6.33 -4.10 -11.34
CA THR A 53 5.68 -4.84 -12.42
C THR A 53 4.44 -5.59 -11.99
N SER A 54 4.36 -5.89 -10.70
CA SER A 54 3.19 -6.52 -10.10
C SER A 54 2.89 -5.81 -8.80
N MET A 55 1.75 -5.15 -8.76
CA MET A 55 1.29 -4.41 -7.60
C MET A 55 -0.06 -4.97 -7.18
N PHE A 56 -0.22 -5.26 -5.91
CA PHE A 56 -1.46 -5.77 -5.38
C PHE A 56 -1.75 -5.21 -3.99
N SER A 57 -3.03 -5.08 -3.70
CA SER A 57 -3.58 -4.76 -2.39
C SER A 57 -4.71 -5.72 -2.13
N PRO A 58 -4.50 -6.76 -1.30
CA PRO A 58 -5.41 -7.88 -1.18
C PRO A 58 -6.71 -7.47 -0.47
N LYS A 59 -7.81 -8.03 -0.95
CA LYS A 59 -9.15 -7.85 -0.36
C LYS A 59 -9.24 -8.36 1.08
N VAL A 60 -8.38 -9.31 1.44
CA VAL A 60 -8.34 -9.85 2.81
C VAL A 60 -8.03 -8.78 3.85
N ASN A 61 -7.34 -7.71 3.46
CA ASN A 61 -7.08 -6.57 4.34
C ASN A 61 -8.28 -5.59 4.33
N PRO A 62 -9.04 -5.47 5.43
CA PRO A 62 -10.19 -4.56 5.52
C PRO A 62 -9.87 -3.10 5.22
N ASP A 63 -8.66 -2.63 5.54
CA ASP A 63 -8.23 -1.27 5.22
C ASP A 63 -8.24 -0.99 3.72
N ASN A 64 -7.84 -1.97 2.90
CA ASN A 64 -7.85 -1.81 1.46
C ASN A 64 -9.28 -1.63 0.93
N ILE A 65 -10.25 -2.33 1.53
CA ILE A 65 -11.67 -2.19 1.19
C ILE A 65 -12.18 -0.83 1.62
N ALA A 66 -11.97 -0.48 2.90
CA ALA A 66 -12.42 0.79 3.47
C ALA A 66 -11.85 1.99 2.69
N ARG A 67 -10.59 1.93 2.28
CA ARG A 67 -9.93 2.97 1.45
C ARG A 67 -10.34 2.93 -0.02
N GLY A 68 -10.99 1.89 -0.47
CA GLY A 68 -11.35 1.73 -1.89
C GLY A 68 -10.18 1.33 -2.79
N PHE A 69 -9.26 0.56 -2.27
CA PHE A 69 -8.01 0.26 -2.97
C PHE A 69 -7.69 -1.23 -3.03
N VAL A 70 -8.59 -2.01 -3.61
CA VAL A 70 -8.39 -3.45 -3.82
C VAL A 70 -7.86 -3.71 -5.22
N TYR A 71 -6.70 -4.36 -5.28
CA TYR A 71 -6.06 -4.82 -6.51
C TYR A 71 -5.64 -6.27 -6.34
N GLU A 72 -6.35 -7.17 -6.99
CA GLU A 72 -6.03 -8.59 -6.99
C GLU A 72 -5.94 -9.10 -8.42
N ALA A 73 -5.03 -10.03 -8.66
CA ALA A 73 -4.79 -10.65 -9.97
C ALA A 73 -4.59 -9.64 -11.13
N GLY A 74 -4.03 -8.46 -10.84
CA GLY A 74 -3.77 -7.40 -11.81
C GLY A 74 -4.99 -6.55 -12.19
N ALA A 75 -6.11 -6.73 -11.51
CA ALA A 75 -7.34 -5.99 -11.76
C ALA A 75 -7.91 -5.39 -10.47
N ARG A 76 -8.68 -4.32 -10.61
CA ARG A 76 -9.43 -3.75 -9.49
C ARG A 76 -10.55 -4.71 -9.10
N GLY A 77 -10.47 -5.28 -7.90
CA GLY A 77 -11.38 -6.35 -7.45
C GLY A 77 -12.75 -5.87 -6.99
N MET A 78 -12.92 -4.54 -6.78
CA MET A 78 -14.17 -3.93 -6.29
C MET A 78 -14.42 -2.60 -6.97
N GLY A 79 -15.68 -2.17 -7.03
CA GLY A 79 -16.06 -0.87 -7.54
C GLY A 79 -16.30 0.15 -6.42
N PRO A 80 -16.47 1.45 -6.76
CA PRO A 80 -16.68 2.51 -5.76
C PRO A 80 -17.83 2.28 -4.78
N LYS A 81 -18.89 1.60 -5.21
CA LYS A 81 -20.05 1.24 -4.37
C LYS A 81 -19.73 0.27 -3.23
N ASP A 82 -18.58 -0.41 -3.34
CA ASP A 82 -18.17 -1.42 -2.38
C ASP A 82 -17.13 -0.88 -1.38
N TYR A 83 -16.77 0.40 -1.51
CA TYR A 83 -15.78 1.06 -0.66
C TYR A 83 -16.44 1.75 0.55
N GLY A 84 -15.64 2.06 1.55
CA GLY A 84 -16.11 2.58 2.82
C GLY A 84 -16.40 1.47 3.82
N GLY A 85 -17.04 1.83 4.92
CA GLY A 85 -17.32 0.93 6.05
C GLY A 85 -16.14 0.83 7.01
N PRO A 86 -16.19 -0.14 7.94
CA PRO A 86 -15.17 -0.28 8.97
C PRO A 86 -13.84 -0.81 8.42
N ASP A 87 -12.75 -0.23 8.90
CA ASP A 87 -11.41 -0.73 8.68
C ASP A 87 -11.05 -1.87 9.67
N MET A 88 -9.79 -2.30 9.67
CA MET A 88 -9.34 -3.39 10.53
C MET A 88 -9.38 -3.06 12.04
N PHE A 89 -9.50 -1.80 12.41
CA PHE A 89 -9.66 -1.36 13.79
C PHE A 89 -11.11 -1.01 14.14
N GLY A 90 -12.04 -1.20 13.20
CA GLY A 90 -13.45 -0.87 13.36
C GLY A 90 -13.78 0.61 13.16
N ILE A 91 -12.84 1.40 12.66
CA ILE A 91 -13.07 2.82 12.36
C ILE A 91 -13.82 2.95 11.04
N GLU A 92 -14.92 3.71 11.05
CA GLU A 92 -15.78 3.91 9.88
C GLU A 92 -15.16 4.88 8.87
N TRP A 93 -15.09 4.44 7.62
CA TRP A 93 -14.64 5.23 6.47
C TRP A 93 -15.82 5.51 5.55
N GLU A 94 -15.84 6.69 4.97
CA GLU A 94 -16.85 7.11 4.00
C GLU A 94 -16.18 7.35 2.64
N TYR A 95 -16.67 6.69 1.60
CA TYR A 95 -16.16 6.89 0.25
C TYR A 95 -16.64 8.23 -0.31
N ILE A 96 -15.69 9.05 -0.75
CA ILE A 96 -15.96 10.38 -1.33
C ILE A 96 -15.67 10.34 -2.83
N GLU A 97 -16.72 10.31 -3.62
CA GLU A 97 -16.61 10.13 -5.09
C GLU A 97 -15.76 11.23 -5.75
N SER A 98 -15.91 12.48 -5.31
CA SER A 98 -15.17 13.63 -5.85
C SER A 98 -13.65 13.55 -5.61
N VAL A 99 -13.25 12.81 -4.57
CA VAL A 99 -11.83 12.58 -4.22
C VAL A 99 -11.33 11.27 -4.81
N GLY A 100 -12.23 10.34 -5.10
CA GLY A 100 -11.92 9.00 -5.58
C GLY A 100 -11.31 8.08 -4.52
N GLY A 101 -11.58 8.35 -3.23
CA GLY A 101 -11.07 7.60 -2.09
C GLY A 101 -11.95 7.75 -0.87
N SER A 102 -11.65 6.98 0.17
CA SER A 102 -12.38 7.05 1.43
C SER A 102 -11.64 7.89 2.46
N MET A 103 -12.41 8.53 3.34
CA MET A 103 -11.94 9.36 4.45
C MET A 103 -12.69 9.00 5.73
N VAL A 104 -12.04 9.16 6.86
CA VAL A 104 -12.73 9.22 8.15
C VAL A 104 -13.48 10.54 8.28
N ARG A 105 -14.55 10.56 9.07
CA ARG A 105 -15.35 11.80 9.23
C ARG A 105 -14.58 12.85 10.01
N PRO A 106 -14.33 14.05 9.45
CA PRO A 106 -13.71 15.14 10.18
C PRO A 106 -14.53 15.57 11.41
N CYS A 107 -13.86 16.09 12.43
CA CYS A 107 -14.47 16.59 13.67
C CYS A 107 -15.31 15.55 14.45
N LYS A 108 -15.02 14.27 14.25
CA LYS A 108 -15.61 13.16 15.00
C LYS A 108 -14.53 12.10 15.30
N PRO A 109 -13.51 12.45 16.08
CA PRO A 109 -12.48 11.51 16.46
C PRO A 109 -13.08 10.34 17.24
N TYR A 110 -12.49 9.16 17.07
CA TYR A 110 -12.86 7.98 17.84
C TYR A 110 -12.32 8.05 19.27
N ILE A 111 -11.12 8.65 19.42
CA ILE A 111 -10.49 9.00 20.69
C ILE A 111 -10.01 10.45 20.65
N GLU A 112 -10.00 11.12 21.79
CA GLU A 112 -9.52 12.51 21.91
C GLU A 112 -8.07 12.60 22.43
N ASP A 113 -7.59 11.55 23.09
CA ASP A 113 -6.27 11.46 23.69
C ASP A 113 -5.59 10.15 23.28
N ALA A 114 -4.31 10.21 22.87
CA ALA A 114 -3.55 9.04 22.46
C ALA A 114 -3.34 8.01 23.59
N ASN A 115 -3.40 8.44 24.85
CA ASN A 115 -3.35 7.53 26.01
C ASN A 115 -4.54 6.56 26.06
N GLU A 116 -5.63 6.86 25.35
CA GLU A 116 -6.79 6.00 25.24
C GLU A 116 -6.62 4.84 24.23
N ILE A 117 -5.56 4.86 23.40
CA ILE A 117 -5.34 3.86 22.32
C ILE A 117 -5.38 2.44 22.90
N LYS A 118 -4.64 2.15 23.95
CA LYS A 118 -4.56 0.81 24.54
C LYS A 118 -5.89 0.29 25.07
N GLU A 119 -6.76 1.17 25.53
CA GLU A 119 -8.05 0.81 26.11
C GLU A 119 -9.15 0.73 25.07
N LYS A 120 -9.21 1.71 24.16
CA LYS A 120 -10.33 1.90 23.24
C LYS A 120 -10.12 1.29 21.86
N ILE A 121 -8.88 1.18 21.39
CA ILE A 121 -8.59 0.64 20.07
C ILE A 121 -8.45 -0.87 20.14
N LYS A 122 -9.28 -1.55 19.35
CA LYS A 122 -9.19 -3.01 19.21
C LYS A 122 -8.25 -3.35 18.06
N PHE A 123 -7.08 -3.87 18.39
CA PHE A 123 -6.14 -4.37 17.39
C PHE A 123 -6.67 -5.61 16.68
N PRO A 124 -6.49 -5.71 15.35
CA PRO A 124 -6.97 -6.84 14.59
C PRO A 124 -6.14 -8.10 14.85
N ASP A 125 -6.81 -9.25 14.83
CA ASP A 125 -6.14 -10.55 14.73
C ASP A 125 -5.83 -10.84 13.26
N ILE A 126 -4.66 -10.40 12.81
CA ILE A 126 -4.22 -10.52 11.42
C ILE A 126 -3.94 -11.97 11.00
N ASP A 127 -3.67 -12.86 11.96
CA ASP A 127 -3.42 -14.28 11.71
C ASP A 127 -4.72 -15.02 11.34
N SER A 128 -5.88 -14.47 11.73
CA SER A 128 -7.19 -15.02 11.37
C SER A 128 -7.62 -14.72 9.93
N TRP A 129 -6.90 -13.87 9.19
CA TRP A 129 -7.26 -13.49 7.83
C TRP A 129 -6.90 -14.61 6.83
N ASP A 130 -7.71 -14.75 5.77
CA ASP A 130 -7.49 -15.74 4.70
C ASP A 130 -6.32 -15.38 3.77
N TRP A 131 -5.11 -15.39 4.32
CA TRP A 131 -3.89 -15.11 3.56
C TRP A 131 -3.62 -16.17 2.48
N GLU A 132 -4.01 -17.43 2.72
CA GLU A 132 -3.84 -18.50 1.75
C GLU A 132 -4.74 -18.30 0.54
N GLY A 133 -6.02 -17.94 0.74
CA GLY A 133 -6.93 -17.60 -0.33
C GLY A 133 -6.48 -16.38 -1.13
N SER A 134 -5.96 -15.35 -0.44
CA SER A 134 -5.37 -14.18 -1.12
C SER A 134 -4.12 -14.55 -1.94
N ALA A 135 -3.23 -15.38 -1.41
CA ALA A 135 -2.06 -15.85 -2.13
C ALA A 135 -2.44 -16.64 -3.38
N GLU A 136 -3.43 -17.53 -3.28
CA GLU A 136 -3.91 -18.30 -4.44
C GLU A 136 -4.57 -17.41 -5.49
N ALA A 137 -5.39 -16.44 -5.08
CA ALA A 137 -6.03 -15.47 -5.99
C ALA A 137 -5.00 -14.67 -6.80
N ASN A 138 -3.84 -14.37 -6.22
CA ASN A 138 -2.80 -13.58 -6.85
C ASN A 138 -1.71 -14.42 -7.55
N LYS A 139 -1.70 -15.72 -7.38
CA LYS A 139 -0.63 -16.64 -7.81
C LYS A 139 -0.25 -16.52 -9.29
N MET A 140 -1.24 -16.40 -10.18
CA MET A 140 -0.99 -16.28 -11.62
C MET A 140 -0.51 -14.88 -12.02
N TYR A 141 -0.78 -13.90 -11.19
CA TYR A 141 -0.37 -12.51 -11.41
C TYR A 141 1.02 -12.22 -10.87
N LEU A 142 1.33 -12.75 -9.68
CA LEU A 142 2.64 -12.58 -9.04
C LEU A 142 3.68 -13.45 -9.75
N ASN A 143 4.70 -12.80 -10.26
CA ASN A 143 5.71 -13.43 -11.10
C ASN A 143 7.08 -13.41 -10.39
N PRO A 144 7.79 -14.54 -10.28
CA PRO A 144 9.10 -14.59 -9.61
C PRO A 144 10.18 -13.73 -10.29
N ASN A 145 10.01 -13.40 -11.57
CA ASN A 145 10.93 -12.54 -12.31
C ASN A 145 10.59 -11.05 -12.21
N SER A 146 9.48 -10.72 -11.54
CA SER A 146 9.00 -9.35 -11.33
C SER A 146 9.26 -8.88 -9.90
N ALA A 147 9.32 -7.59 -9.71
CA ALA A 147 9.23 -7.01 -8.37
C ALA A 147 7.76 -6.94 -7.98
N ASN A 148 7.36 -7.85 -7.13
CA ASN A 148 6.02 -7.86 -6.56
C ASN A 148 5.96 -6.86 -5.39
N CYS A 149 4.98 -5.97 -5.42
CA CYS A 149 4.78 -4.96 -4.40
C CYS A 149 3.38 -5.11 -3.78
N MET A 150 3.33 -5.40 -2.51
CA MET A 150 2.09 -5.36 -1.74
C MET A 150 1.90 -3.95 -1.18
N TRP A 151 0.73 -3.39 -1.40
CA TRP A 151 0.40 -2.06 -0.92
C TRP A 151 -0.42 -2.11 0.35
N PHE A 152 0.11 -1.43 1.36
CA PHE A 152 -0.59 -1.00 2.55
C PHE A 152 -0.70 0.52 2.49
N LEU A 153 -1.92 1.03 2.43
CA LEU A 153 -2.15 2.44 2.13
C LEU A 153 -2.14 3.36 3.34
N ASN A 154 -2.24 2.80 4.52
CA ASN A 154 -2.18 3.58 5.75
C ASN A 154 -0.81 3.41 6.41
N GLY A 155 -0.05 4.50 6.50
CA GLY A 155 1.11 4.60 7.39
C GLY A 155 0.68 4.91 8.83
N TRP A 156 1.64 4.99 9.72
CA TRP A 156 1.34 5.23 11.15
C TRP A 156 0.60 6.55 11.40
N TYR A 157 1.01 7.62 10.70
CA TYR A 157 0.36 8.91 10.85
C TYR A 157 -1.07 8.90 10.32
N GLU A 158 -1.32 8.32 9.14
CA GLU A 158 -2.68 8.18 8.62
C GLU A 158 -3.55 7.32 9.54
N ARG A 159 -2.94 6.34 10.22
CA ARG A 159 -3.64 5.56 11.22
C ARG A 159 -4.00 6.40 12.44
N LEU A 160 -3.08 7.20 12.94
CA LEU A 160 -3.36 8.11 14.04
C LEU A 160 -4.47 9.11 13.68
N ILE A 161 -4.44 9.67 12.44
CA ILE A 161 -5.53 10.50 11.91
C ILE A 161 -6.87 9.75 11.92
N SER A 162 -6.88 8.46 11.60
CA SER A 162 -8.13 7.70 11.59
C SER A 162 -8.74 7.56 12.99
N PHE A 163 -7.94 7.61 14.05
CA PHE A 163 -8.39 7.54 15.44
C PHE A 163 -8.77 8.90 16.01
N MET A 164 -7.97 9.94 15.74
CA MET A 164 -8.00 11.22 16.44
C MET A 164 -8.39 12.41 15.57
N ASP A 165 -8.72 12.20 14.29
CA ASP A 165 -8.75 13.17 13.21
C ASP A 165 -7.39 13.86 12.95
N PHE A 166 -7.37 14.82 12.01
CA PHE A 166 -6.11 15.43 11.56
C PHE A 166 -5.48 16.32 12.64
N GLU A 167 -6.30 17.13 13.30
CA GLU A 167 -5.84 18.08 14.32
C GLU A 167 -5.39 17.34 15.58
N GLY A 168 -6.19 16.39 16.06
CA GLY A 168 -5.85 15.56 17.22
C GLY A 168 -4.57 14.77 17.02
N ALA A 169 -4.39 14.17 15.83
CA ALA A 169 -3.17 13.42 15.50
C ALA A 169 -1.92 14.31 15.50
N ILE A 170 -1.99 15.54 14.96
CA ILE A 170 -0.86 16.47 15.00
C ILE A 170 -0.55 16.89 16.45
N MET A 171 -1.58 17.21 17.22
CA MET A 171 -1.39 17.62 18.61
C MET A 171 -0.77 16.50 19.43
N ALA A 172 -1.21 15.25 19.29
CA ALA A 172 -0.64 14.12 19.99
C ALA A 172 0.86 13.88 19.70
N LEU A 173 1.31 14.23 18.48
CA LEU A 173 2.74 14.10 18.11
C LEU A 173 3.67 15.12 18.78
N ILE A 174 3.13 16.22 19.28
CA ILE A 174 3.91 17.31 19.90
C ILE A 174 3.59 17.50 21.39
N ASP A 175 2.57 16.81 21.90
CA ASP A 175 2.16 16.86 23.30
C ASP A 175 3.01 15.89 24.13
N GLU A 176 3.78 16.42 25.06
CA GLU A 176 4.65 15.63 25.92
C GLU A 176 3.87 14.62 26.78
N GLU A 177 2.61 14.91 27.13
CA GLU A 177 1.75 14.03 27.92
C GLU A 177 1.22 12.83 27.13
N GLN A 178 1.19 12.91 25.80
CA GLN A 178 0.72 11.85 24.89
C GLN A 178 1.86 11.12 24.16
N MET A 179 3.07 11.66 24.20
CA MET A 179 4.19 11.18 23.39
C MET A 179 4.53 9.71 23.63
N ASP A 180 4.48 9.22 24.84
CA ASP A 180 4.80 7.83 25.14
C ASP A 180 3.74 6.88 24.60
N ALA A 181 2.46 7.25 24.63
CA ALA A 181 1.39 6.49 24.02
C ALA A 181 1.51 6.43 22.49
N VAL A 182 1.91 7.53 21.86
CA VAL A 182 2.15 7.58 20.40
C VAL A 182 3.36 6.72 20.01
N LYS A 183 4.45 6.74 20.79
CA LYS A 183 5.61 5.86 20.57
C LYS A 183 5.23 4.39 20.70
N ASP A 184 4.55 4.04 21.79
CA ASP A 184 4.08 2.66 22.03
C ASP A 184 3.15 2.15 20.91
N PHE A 185 2.40 3.05 20.31
CA PHE A 185 1.55 2.70 19.16
C PHE A 185 2.37 2.47 17.88
N PHE A 186 3.50 3.14 17.72
CA PHE A 186 4.34 3.04 16.52
C PHE A 186 5.35 1.87 16.57
N GLU A 187 5.55 1.25 17.72
CA GLU A 187 6.40 0.07 17.93
C GLU A 187 5.63 -1.25 17.75
#